data_903e8104e36c4b783df0b0ec5213f365
#
_entry.id   903e8104e36c4b783df0b0ec5213f365
#
_cell.length_a   1.000
_cell.length_b   1.000
_cell.length_c   1.000
_cell.angle_alpha   90.00
_cell.angle_beta   90.00
_cell.angle_gamma   90.00
#
_symmetry.space_group_name_H-M   'P 1'
#
loop_
_entity.id
_entity.type
_entity.pdbx_description
1 polymer ?
#
loop_
_entity_poly.entity_id
_entity_poly.type
_entity_poly.pdbx_seq_one_letter_code
_entity_poly.pdbx_strand_id
1 'polypeptide(L)'
;MAKLQYYQYDFADVYGQAWRVSPDPSYAQIELEDCYDTTVFGSETREERVRRKMKNLPACRIMHQRIIAGDYVESNVYPVFLNRSDIPRTPKGEASREVQKKLNLKNRQKRIVRLMNANFRSGDLIVTLTYRDGDLPDLDRARRDVRNYLQAISRYRKKQGMTALQYIYVIEFVPEGTESRKVRIHHHLIMSKMDRDIAESKWTKGRCECKYAEPDDDFGLEGFARYITKMESGGKHLVQCSRNLKKPIIKESVTKLTRRKMQDLVMAGDEIGKKMEQIFYGKCRYLDSKIYHSDFVGGFYIYSRLRKKEGADPVKKQQSINVATMPPVKIYLDMQMQGKHAEYSITLEYGKHVAMHHGCIKNTTRDRAILWITYKALSYLNKKCCLEIHATSDYLDGGFNLCRFQNNKNDRYQGTINADLIDKVLTKAAGHSISVVSEQTNKYSQEMTRQRVQACRKEKVINDGR
;
A
#
# COMPACT_ATOMS: atom_id res chain seq x y z
N MET A 1 -7.84 -21.93 26.10
CA MET A 1 -7.40 -20.52 26.00
C MET A 1 -8.52 -19.73 25.36
N ALA A 2 -9.22 -18.90 26.12
CA ALA A 2 -10.31 -18.06 25.60
C ALA A 2 -9.74 -17.04 24.62
N LYS A 3 -10.24 -17.02 23.38
CA LYS A 3 -9.95 -15.95 22.42
C LYS A 3 -10.46 -14.65 23.03
N LEU A 4 -9.54 -13.77 23.43
CA LEU A 4 -9.85 -12.39 23.80
C LEU A 4 -10.50 -11.72 22.58
N GLN A 5 -11.82 -11.55 22.58
CA GLN A 5 -12.52 -10.69 21.63
C GLN A 5 -12.16 -9.25 21.99
N TYR A 6 -11.31 -8.64 21.14
CA TYR A 6 -11.04 -7.21 21.20
C TYR A 6 -12.24 -6.51 20.56
N TYR A 7 -12.93 -5.68 21.33
CA TYR A 7 -13.88 -4.72 20.75
C TYR A 7 -13.09 -3.63 20.06
N GLN A 8 -12.98 -3.78 18.77
CA GLN A 8 -12.33 -2.82 17.90
C GLN A 8 -13.34 -1.72 17.61
N TYR A 9 -13.21 -0.61 18.30
CA TYR A 9 -13.88 0.61 17.86
C TYR A 9 -13.01 1.21 16.75
N ASP A 10 -13.56 1.29 15.55
CA ASP A 10 -12.96 2.12 14.52
C ASP A 10 -12.85 3.54 15.10
N PHE A 11 -11.73 4.21 14.82
CA PHE A 11 -11.54 5.61 15.21
C PHE A 11 -12.71 6.50 14.73
N ALA A 12 -13.34 6.14 13.61
CA ALA A 12 -14.59 6.72 13.15
C ALA A 12 -15.78 6.39 14.06
N ASP A 13 -15.84 5.19 14.66
CA ASP A 13 -16.93 4.79 15.55
C ASP A 13 -16.82 5.43 16.92
N VAL A 14 -15.61 5.53 17.47
CA VAL A 14 -15.37 6.22 18.74
C VAL A 14 -15.66 7.72 18.59
N TYR A 15 -15.19 8.35 17.53
CA TYR A 15 -15.55 9.72 17.21
C TYR A 15 -17.01 9.85 16.81
N GLY A 16 -17.56 8.93 16.03
CA GLY A 16 -18.97 8.91 15.68
C GLY A 16 -19.87 8.77 16.91
N GLN A 17 -19.49 7.98 17.92
CA GLN A 17 -20.24 7.84 19.16
C GLN A 17 -20.05 9.03 20.10
N ALA A 18 -18.84 9.55 20.25
CA ALA A 18 -18.58 10.78 21.01
C ALA A 18 -19.34 11.98 20.45
N TRP A 19 -19.44 12.07 19.13
CA TRP A 19 -20.16 13.13 18.43
C TRP A 19 -21.68 12.94 18.44
N ARG A 20 -22.18 11.72 18.60
CA ARG A 20 -23.64 11.45 18.78
C ARG A 20 -24.16 11.89 20.13
N VAL A 21 -23.28 12.30 21.02
CA VAL A 21 -23.60 12.40 22.43
C VAL A 21 -23.58 13.81 22.97
N SER A 22 -22.92 14.76 22.32
CA SER A 22 -22.87 16.12 22.82
C SER A 22 -23.36 17.14 21.79
N PRO A 23 -24.43 17.87 22.08
CA PRO A 23 -24.84 19.05 21.30
C PRO A 23 -23.95 20.26 21.58
N ASP A 24 -23.05 20.20 22.56
CA ASP A 24 -22.22 21.32 22.97
C ASP A 24 -20.90 21.35 22.19
N PRO A 25 -20.62 22.42 21.40
CA PRO A 25 -19.36 22.58 20.70
C PRO A 25 -18.14 22.61 21.61
N SER A 26 -18.28 22.85 22.90
CA SER A 26 -17.20 22.84 23.90
C SER A 26 -16.58 21.45 24.13
N TYR A 27 -17.28 20.36 23.75
CA TYR A 27 -16.75 19.00 23.75
C TYR A 27 -16.11 18.57 22.41
N ALA A 28 -16.16 19.44 21.40
CA ALA A 28 -15.48 19.23 20.15
C ALA A 28 -13.98 19.33 20.38
N GLN A 29 -13.28 18.17 20.26
CA GLN A 29 -11.83 18.07 20.08
C GLN A 29 -11.05 19.33 20.48
N ILE A 30 -10.81 19.51 21.75
CA ILE A 30 -9.89 20.54 22.24
C ILE A 30 -8.52 20.07 21.73
N GLU A 31 -7.93 20.77 20.78
CA GLU A 31 -6.54 20.57 20.44
C GLU A 31 -5.73 20.79 21.72
N LEU A 32 -4.66 20.03 21.91
CA LEU A 32 -3.91 20.10 23.17
C LEU A 32 -3.39 21.53 23.43
N GLU A 33 -3.17 22.30 22.37
CA GLU A 33 -2.78 23.71 22.41
C GLU A 33 -3.87 24.61 23.02
N ASP A 34 -5.16 24.31 22.77
CA ASP A 34 -6.29 25.05 23.36
C ASP A 34 -6.46 24.74 24.86
N CYS A 35 -5.87 23.63 25.34
CA CYS A 35 -5.86 23.28 26.77
C CYS A 35 -4.80 24.03 27.59
N TYR A 36 -3.99 24.91 26.97
CA TYR A 36 -2.86 25.56 27.61
C TYR A 36 -3.08 27.02 27.96
N ASP A 37 -4.32 27.49 27.94
CA ASP A 37 -4.60 28.75 28.56
C ASP A 37 -4.36 28.64 30.08
N THR A 38 -3.14 29.00 30.49
CA THR A 38 -2.65 28.92 31.86
C THR A 38 -3.38 29.85 32.81
N THR A 39 -4.27 30.69 32.29
CA THR A 39 -4.99 31.72 33.07
C THR A 39 -6.21 31.17 33.83
N VAL A 40 -6.70 29.96 33.53
CA VAL A 40 -7.99 29.48 34.05
C VAL A 40 -7.87 28.36 35.11
N PHE A 41 -6.75 27.63 35.22
CA PHE A 41 -6.64 26.52 36.16
C PHE A 41 -5.28 26.52 36.90
N GLY A 42 -5.31 26.85 38.18
CA GLY A 42 -4.29 26.72 39.23
C GLY A 42 -2.93 26.07 38.85
N SER A 43 -1.98 26.13 39.71
CA SER A 43 -0.54 25.81 39.59
C SER A 43 -0.12 24.42 38.98
N GLU A 44 -1.06 23.65 38.40
CA GLU A 44 -0.77 22.32 37.81
C GLU A 44 -0.03 22.49 36.45
N THR A 45 1.17 21.94 36.37
CA THR A 45 1.94 21.94 35.12
C THR A 45 1.28 21.04 34.08
N ARG A 46 1.59 21.27 32.79
CA ARG A 46 1.19 20.40 31.66
C ARG A 46 1.50 18.93 31.95
N GLU A 47 2.71 18.69 32.43
CA GLU A 47 3.19 17.33 32.69
C GLU A 47 2.41 16.64 33.79
N GLU A 48 2.11 17.34 34.87
CA GLU A 48 1.31 16.82 35.99
C GLU A 48 -0.10 16.47 35.51
N ARG A 49 -0.72 17.33 34.71
CA ARG A 49 -2.04 17.10 34.12
C ARG A 49 -2.05 15.86 33.21
N VAL A 50 -1.07 15.73 32.32
CA VAL A 50 -0.96 14.53 31.46
C VAL A 50 -0.74 13.28 32.31
N ARG A 51 0.14 13.32 33.32
CA ARG A 51 0.38 12.20 34.22
C ARG A 51 -0.89 11.79 34.98
N ARG A 52 -1.62 12.77 35.53
CA ARG A 52 -2.89 12.52 36.25
C ARG A 52 -3.95 11.88 35.33
N LYS A 53 -4.13 12.45 34.11
CA LYS A 53 -5.09 11.90 33.14
C LYS A 53 -4.70 10.48 32.68
N MET A 54 -3.43 10.20 32.44
CA MET A 54 -2.94 8.87 32.08
C MET A 54 -3.02 7.87 33.24
N LYS A 55 -2.83 8.30 34.49
CA LYS A 55 -3.01 7.45 35.69
C LYS A 55 -4.46 7.02 35.85
N ASN A 56 -5.39 7.93 35.64
CA ASN A 56 -6.83 7.69 35.81
C ASN A 56 -7.46 6.96 34.60
N LEU A 57 -6.70 6.66 33.57
CA LEU A 57 -7.21 5.94 32.43
C LEU A 57 -7.59 4.50 32.82
N PRO A 58 -8.81 4.02 32.49
CA PRO A 58 -9.22 2.66 32.77
C PRO A 58 -8.33 1.59 32.16
N ALA A 59 -8.53 0.33 32.51
CA ALA A 59 -7.75 -0.79 31.98
C ALA A 59 -7.85 -0.84 30.44
N CYS A 60 -6.77 -0.50 29.75
CA CYS A 60 -6.74 -0.43 28.30
C CYS A 60 -5.39 -0.89 27.74
N ARG A 61 -5.39 -1.27 26.48
CA ARG A 61 -4.18 -1.44 25.65
C ARG A 61 -4.05 -0.24 24.72
N ILE A 62 -2.84 0.05 24.31
CA ILE A 62 -2.60 1.14 23.35
C ILE A 62 -2.57 0.56 21.95
N MET A 63 -3.52 0.96 21.13
CA MET A 63 -3.56 0.63 19.70
C MET A 63 -2.63 1.54 18.94
N HIS A 64 -1.80 0.95 18.11
CA HIS A 64 -1.06 1.64 17.07
C HIS A 64 -1.57 1.18 15.71
N GLN A 65 -2.42 1.97 15.09
CA GLN A 65 -2.93 1.75 13.74
C GLN A 65 -2.08 2.57 12.76
N ARG A 66 -1.57 1.91 11.74
CA ARG A 66 -0.80 2.52 10.66
C ARG A 66 -1.57 2.35 9.36
N ILE A 67 -1.80 3.44 8.64
CA ILE A 67 -2.48 3.45 7.35
C ILE A 67 -1.46 3.87 6.30
N ILE A 68 -1.13 2.97 5.39
CA ILE A 68 -0.09 3.14 4.38
C ILE A 68 -0.76 3.33 3.02
N ALA A 69 -0.58 4.49 2.43
CA ALA A 69 -1.14 4.90 1.15
C ALA A 69 0.00 5.33 0.20
N GLY A 70 0.64 4.36 -0.46
CA GLY A 70 1.88 4.62 -1.20
C GLY A 70 3.01 5.01 -0.25
N ASP A 71 3.58 6.20 -0.44
CA ASP A 71 4.63 6.75 0.42
C ASP A 71 4.08 7.58 1.56
N TYR A 72 2.82 7.98 1.48
CA TYR A 72 2.10 8.66 2.55
C TYR A 72 1.67 7.65 3.62
N VAL A 73 1.96 7.96 4.89
CA VAL A 73 1.69 7.09 6.03
C VAL A 73 1.00 7.89 7.13
N GLU A 74 -0.12 7.38 7.60
CA GLU A 74 -0.77 7.91 8.80
C GLU A 74 -0.56 6.95 9.97
N SER A 75 -0.37 7.52 11.15
CA SER A 75 -0.22 6.80 12.40
C SER A 75 -1.25 7.30 13.40
N ASN A 76 -2.10 6.40 13.87
CA ASN A 76 -3.07 6.66 14.93
C ASN A 76 -2.64 5.89 16.18
N VAL A 77 -2.49 6.57 17.30
CA VAL A 77 -2.19 5.96 18.60
C VAL A 77 -3.31 6.34 19.57
N TYR A 78 -4.01 5.32 20.08
CA TYR A 78 -5.16 5.54 20.94
C TYR A 78 -5.40 4.38 21.92
N PRO A 79 -6.08 4.60 23.05
CA PRO A 79 -6.43 3.54 23.99
C PRO A 79 -7.59 2.68 23.48
N VAL A 80 -7.48 1.37 23.69
CA VAL A 80 -8.57 0.39 23.48
C VAL A 80 -8.87 -0.26 24.80
N PHE A 81 -10.09 -0.07 25.31
CA PHE A 81 -10.51 -0.56 26.61
C PHE A 81 -10.75 -2.07 26.58
N LEU A 82 -10.41 -2.74 27.68
CA LEU A 82 -10.54 -4.19 27.78
C LEU A 82 -12.00 -4.62 27.98
N ASN A 83 -12.77 -3.83 28.70
CA ASN A 83 -14.18 -4.10 28.96
C ASN A 83 -15.03 -2.96 28.37
N ARG A 84 -16.18 -3.33 27.80
CA ARG A 84 -17.13 -2.34 27.28
C ARG A 84 -17.77 -1.50 28.41
N SER A 85 -17.85 -2.06 29.64
CA SER A 85 -18.33 -1.38 30.85
C SER A 85 -17.44 -0.24 31.30
N ASP A 86 -16.13 -0.27 30.93
CA ASP A 86 -15.17 0.75 31.29
C ASP A 86 -15.29 2.02 30.44
N ILE A 87 -16.11 1.98 29.39
CA ILE A 87 -16.41 3.14 28.54
C ILE A 87 -17.60 3.87 29.17
N PRO A 88 -17.44 5.13 29.59
CA PRO A 88 -18.53 5.91 30.11
C PRO A 88 -19.73 5.91 29.16
N ARG A 89 -20.91 5.61 29.67
CA ARG A 89 -22.15 5.71 28.90
C ARG A 89 -22.61 7.15 28.94
N THR A 90 -22.61 7.81 27.79
CA THR A 90 -23.21 9.13 27.70
C THR A 90 -24.70 9.01 27.43
N PRO A 91 -25.52 9.95 27.94
CA PRO A 91 -26.90 10.06 27.52
C PRO A 91 -26.98 10.16 25.97
N LYS A 92 -27.91 9.44 25.36
CA LYS A 92 -28.16 9.51 23.94
C LYS A 92 -28.66 10.91 23.58
N GLY A 93 -27.74 11.82 23.28
CA GLY A 93 -28.06 13.12 22.70
C GLY A 93 -28.02 13.01 21.16
N GLU A 94 -28.89 13.72 20.48
CA GLU A 94 -28.79 13.86 19.02
C GLU A 94 -27.61 14.77 18.70
N ALA A 95 -26.64 14.25 17.96
CA ALA A 95 -25.58 15.09 17.39
C ALA A 95 -26.22 16.12 16.45
N SER A 96 -25.78 17.37 16.51
CA SER A 96 -26.29 18.37 15.57
C SER A 96 -25.99 17.90 14.14
N ARG A 97 -26.95 18.10 13.22
CA ARG A 97 -26.78 17.74 11.80
C ARG A 97 -25.51 18.34 11.20
N GLU A 98 -25.12 19.52 11.65
CA GLU A 98 -23.94 20.24 11.20
C GLU A 98 -22.63 19.56 11.61
N VAL A 99 -22.53 19.13 12.87
CA VAL A 99 -21.36 18.42 13.40
C VAL A 99 -21.18 17.11 12.64
N GLN A 100 -22.27 16.36 12.44
CA GLN A 100 -22.22 15.12 11.66
C GLN A 100 -21.82 15.36 10.19
N LYS A 101 -22.31 16.44 9.57
CA LYS A 101 -21.88 16.82 8.21
C LYS A 101 -20.38 17.13 8.14
N LYS A 102 -19.85 17.92 9.09
CA LYS A 102 -18.42 18.26 9.16
C LYS A 102 -17.56 16.99 9.33
N LEU A 103 -17.98 16.07 10.21
CA LEU A 103 -17.29 14.80 10.42
C LEU A 103 -17.28 13.93 9.15
N ASN A 104 -18.44 13.78 8.51
CA ASN A 104 -18.57 13.00 7.28
C ASN A 104 -17.72 13.59 6.16
N LEU A 105 -17.65 14.92 6.03
CA LEU A 105 -16.78 15.60 5.09
C LEU A 105 -15.32 15.29 5.36
N LYS A 106 -14.85 15.43 6.61
CA LYS A 106 -13.48 15.14 7.04
C LYS A 106 -13.09 13.69 6.75
N ASN A 107 -13.97 12.74 7.05
CA ASN A 107 -13.74 11.32 6.78
C ASN A 107 -13.68 11.02 5.28
N ARG A 108 -14.56 11.66 4.49
CA ARG A 108 -14.53 11.57 3.02
C ARG A 108 -13.24 12.12 2.46
N GLN A 109 -12.77 13.26 2.92
CA GLN A 109 -11.50 13.87 2.51
C GLN A 109 -10.33 12.93 2.81
N LYS A 110 -10.21 12.43 4.03
CA LYS A 110 -9.17 11.47 4.41
C LYS A 110 -9.18 10.22 3.52
N ARG A 111 -10.37 9.68 3.22
CA ARG A 111 -10.51 8.53 2.33
C ARG A 111 -9.97 8.82 0.92
N ILE A 112 -10.30 9.97 0.35
CA ILE A 112 -9.85 10.33 -1.00
C ILE A 112 -8.35 10.62 -1.02
N VAL A 113 -7.81 11.34 -0.03
CA VAL A 113 -6.36 11.56 0.12
C VAL A 113 -5.61 10.23 0.11
N ARG A 114 -6.05 9.27 0.92
CA ARG A 114 -5.44 7.93 1.00
C ARG A 114 -5.53 7.18 -0.33
N LEU A 115 -6.69 7.22 -1.00
CA LEU A 115 -6.87 6.57 -2.30
C LEU A 115 -5.99 7.20 -3.37
N MET A 116 -5.90 8.53 -3.43
CA MET A 116 -5.05 9.22 -4.38
C MET A 116 -3.58 8.87 -4.17
N ASN A 117 -3.07 9.03 -2.96
CA ASN A 117 -1.67 8.74 -2.64
C ASN A 117 -1.30 7.25 -2.82
N ALA A 118 -2.26 6.32 -2.71
CA ALA A 118 -2.02 4.89 -2.96
C ALA A 118 -1.93 4.53 -4.44
N ASN A 119 -2.52 5.33 -5.35
CA ASN A 119 -2.72 4.92 -6.74
C ASN A 119 -2.06 5.83 -7.77
N PHE A 120 -1.93 7.12 -7.48
CA PHE A 120 -1.45 8.10 -8.46
C PHE A 120 -0.07 8.65 -8.11
N ARG A 121 0.70 8.99 -9.13
CA ARG A 121 2.10 9.41 -9.06
C ARG A 121 2.34 10.63 -9.95
N SER A 122 3.55 11.15 -9.92
CA SER A 122 4.00 12.13 -10.90
C SER A 122 3.82 11.58 -12.32
N GLY A 123 3.33 12.43 -13.22
CA GLY A 123 3.04 12.08 -14.61
C GLY A 123 1.66 11.48 -14.88
N ASP A 124 0.87 11.15 -13.85
CA ASP A 124 -0.57 10.89 -14.04
C ASP A 124 -1.28 12.19 -14.43
N LEU A 125 -2.50 12.10 -14.97
CA LEU A 125 -3.19 13.28 -15.48
C LEU A 125 -4.25 13.80 -14.51
N ILE A 126 -4.18 15.09 -14.22
CA ILE A 126 -5.27 15.87 -13.64
C ILE A 126 -6.02 16.53 -14.79
N VAL A 127 -7.33 16.28 -14.88
CA VAL A 127 -8.18 16.69 -16.00
C VAL A 127 -9.34 17.52 -15.51
N THR A 128 -9.59 18.64 -16.16
CA THR A 128 -10.79 19.46 -15.98
C THR A 128 -11.61 19.45 -17.26
N LEU A 129 -12.86 19.01 -17.17
CA LEU A 129 -13.80 18.96 -18.29
C LEU A 129 -14.88 20.01 -18.10
N THR A 130 -15.06 20.88 -19.07
CA THR A 130 -16.11 21.92 -19.08
C THR A 130 -17.00 21.78 -20.31
N TYR A 131 -18.16 22.43 -20.29
CA TYR A 131 -19.11 22.43 -21.39
C TYR A 131 -19.07 23.76 -22.15
N ARG A 132 -19.48 23.70 -23.41
CA ARG A 132 -19.62 24.91 -24.26
C ARG A 132 -20.73 25.83 -23.74
N ASP A 133 -20.62 27.12 -24.05
CA ASP A 133 -21.70 28.07 -23.79
C ASP A 133 -22.94 27.65 -24.58
N GLY A 134 -24.10 27.72 -23.93
CA GLY A 134 -25.38 27.32 -24.53
C GLY A 134 -25.68 25.83 -24.51
N ASP A 135 -24.73 24.95 -24.12
CA ASP A 135 -24.93 23.48 -24.02
C ASP A 135 -24.66 22.96 -22.61
N LEU A 136 -25.20 23.64 -21.60
CA LEU A 136 -25.04 23.22 -20.20
C LEU A 136 -25.94 22.02 -19.90
N PRO A 137 -25.39 20.90 -19.45
CA PRO A 137 -26.15 19.69 -19.13
C PRO A 137 -26.82 19.78 -17.76
N ASP A 138 -27.85 18.98 -17.57
CA ASP A 138 -28.29 18.56 -16.25
C ASP A 138 -27.29 17.58 -15.61
N LEU A 139 -27.49 17.24 -14.35
CA LEU A 139 -26.59 16.37 -13.62
C LEU A 139 -26.53 14.95 -14.22
N ASP A 140 -27.65 14.43 -14.73
CA ASP A 140 -27.69 13.06 -15.27
C ASP A 140 -27.02 12.98 -16.64
N ARG A 141 -27.16 14.01 -17.48
CA ARG A 141 -26.39 14.14 -18.71
C ARG A 141 -24.90 14.28 -18.40
N ALA A 142 -24.52 15.09 -17.44
CA ALA A 142 -23.13 15.24 -17.03
C ALA A 142 -22.52 13.92 -16.55
N ARG A 143 -23.28 13.11 -15.80
CA ARG A 143 -22.86 11.75 -15.40
C ARG A 143 -22.70 10.81 -16.60
N ARG A 144 -23.54 10.90 -17.61
CA ARG A 144 -23.39 10.10 -18.83
C ARG A 144 -22.18 10.53 -19.63
N ASP A 145 -21.98 11.83 -19.79
CA ASP A 145 -20.91 12.40 -20.61
C ASP A 145 -19.52 12.04 -20.04
N VAL A 146 -19.30 12.18 -18.73
CA VAL A 146 -18.03 11.77 -18.12
C VAL A 146 -17.80 10.26 -18.19
N ARG A 147 -18.84 9.45 -18.07
CA ARG A 147 -18.73 7.98 -18.28
C ARG A 147 -18.33 7.64 -19.71
N ASN A 148 -18.94 8.31 -20.70
CA ASN A 148 -18.61 8.12 -22.12
C ASN A 148 -17.16 8.52 -22.41
N TYR A 149 -16.68 9.63 -21.83
CA TYR A 149 -15.30 10.06 -21.90
C TYR A 149 -14.36 8.98 -21.33
N LEU A 150 -14.60 8.52 -20.12
CA LEU A 150 -13.78 7.48 -19.47
C LEU A 150 -13.80 6.13 -20.24
N GLN A 151 -14.93 5.79 -20.87
CA GLN A 151 -15.02 4.61 -21.75
C GLN A 151 -14.19 4.79 -23.03
N ALA A 152 -14.21 5.99 -23.64
CA ALA A 152 -13.38 6.29 -24.81
C ALA A 152 -11.89 6.18 -24.48
N ILE A 153 -11.46 6.75 -23.36
CA ILE A 153 -10.10 6.59 -22.84
C ILE A 153 -9.76 5.11 -22.59
N SER A 154 -10.64 4.36 -21.94
CA SER A 154 -10.42 2.94 -21.65
C SER A 154 -10.27 2.09 -22.92
N ARG A 155 -11.10 2.36 -23.96
CA ARG A 155 -11.00 1.68 -25.25
C ARG A 155 -9.67 2.00 -25.95
N TYR A 156 -9.26 3.27 -25.94
CA TYR A 156 -7.97 3.70 -26.49
C TYR A 156 -6.83 2.98 -25.78
N ARG A 157 -6.78 3.01 -24.43
CA ARG A 157 -5.74 2.34 -23.65
C ARG A 157 -5.66 0.84 -23.93
N LYS A 158 -6.81 0.18 -24.05
CA LYS A 158 -6.88 -1.25 -24.41
C LYS A 158 -6.28 -1.51 -25.80
N LYS A 159 -6.61 -0.65 -26.77
CA LYS A 159 -6.06 -0.77 -28.16
C LYS A 159 -4.54 -0.59 -28.18
N GLN A 160 -3.99 0.25 -27.29
CA GLN A 160 -2.56 0.50 -27.17
C GLN A 160 -1.83 -0.49 -26.24
N GLY A 161 -2.50 -1.52 -25.73
CA GLY A 161 -1.89 -2.47 -24.78
C GLY A 161 -1.51 -1.88 -23.42
N MET A 162 -2.04 -0.69 -23.07
CA MET A 162 -1.76 -0.02 -21.81
C MET A 162 -2.52 -0.70 -20.66
N THR A 163 -2.03 -0.49 -19.43
CA THR A 163 -2.72 -0.97 -18.22
C THR A 163 -4.14 -0.40 -18.11
N ALA A 164 -5.02 -1.14 -17.42
CA ALA A 164 -6.41 -0.71 -17.21
C ALA A 164 -6.47 0.68 -16.56
N LEU A 165 -7.37 1.53 -17.05
CA LEU A 165 -7.54 2.90 -16.57
C LEU A 165 -7.92 2.92 -15.09
N GLN A 166 -7.16 3.66 -14.28
CA GLN A 166 -7.51 4.05 -12.93
C GLN A 166 -7.93 5.51 -12.94
N TYR A 167 -8.97 5.85 -12.18
CA TYR A 167 -9.45 7.23 -12.09
C TYR A 167 -10.21 7.49 -10.80
N ILE A 168 -10.23 8.77 -10.40
CA ILE A 168 -11.15 9.36 -9.43
C ILE A 168 -11.68 10.63 -10.08
N TYR A 169 -13.00 10.84 -10.07
CA TYR A 169 -13.58 12.09 -10.54
C TYR A 169 -14.65 12.63 -9.63
N VAL A 170 -14.89 13.91 -9.72
CA VAL A 170 -15.99 14.62 -9.08
C VAL A 170 -16.73 15.44 -10.12
N ILE A 171 -18.05 15.55 -9.97
CA ILE A 171 -18.86 16.51 -10.71
C ILE A 171 -19.12 17.69 -9.78
N GLU A 172 -18.68 18.85 -10.18
CA GLU A 172 -18.94 20.09 -9.47
C GLU A 172 -20.14 20.79 -10.09
N PHE A 173 -21.17 21.04 -9.28
CA PHE A 173 -22.36 21.76 -9.69
C PHE A 173 -22.98 22.43 -8.47
N VAL A 174 -23.74 23.49 -8.71
CA VAL A 174 -24.54 24.17 -7.69
C VAL A 174 -26.01 23.87 -7.96
N PRO A 175 -26.76 23.28 -7.00
CA PRO A 175 -28.17 23.03 -7.12
C PRO A 175 -28.94 24.35 -7.31
N GLU A 176 -30.01 24.33 -8.08
CA GLU A 176 -30.93 25.45 -8.20
C GLU A 176 -31.50 25.84 -6.83
N GLY A 177 -31.65 27.15 -6.58
CA GLY A 177 -32.19 27.65 -5.30
C GLY A 177 -31.16 27.86 -4.18
N THR A 178 -29.88 27.68 -4.44
CA THR A 178 -28.80 28.04 -3.49
C THR A 178 -28.36 29.50 -3.76
N GLU A 179 -28.24 30.31 -2.71
CA GLU A 179 -27.73 31.71 -2.79
C GLU A 179 -26.23 31.80 -3.15
N SER A 180 -25.57 30.66 -3.36
CA SER A 180 -24.15 30.60 -3.70
C SER A 180 -23.94 30.98 -5.18
N ARG A 181 -22.76 31.58 -5.46
CA ARG A 181 -22.30 31.92 -6.81
C ARG A 181 -22.61 30.79 -7.80
N LYS A 182 -23.31 31.09 -8.89
CA LYS A 182 -23.61 30.12 -9.96
C LYS A 182 -22.30 29.56 -10.53
N VAL A 183 -21.96 28.36 -10.14
CA VAL A 183 -20.82 27.64 -10.72
C VAL A 183 -21.34 26.77 -11.85
N ARG A 184 -20.78 26.94 -13.04
CA ARG A 184 -21.10 26.09 -14.20
C ARG A 184 -20.71 24.65 -13.91
N ILE A 185 -21.55 23.71 -14.29
CA ILE A 185 -21.29 22.30 -14.14
C ILE A 185 -19.99 21.91 -14.86
N HIS A 186 -19.08 21.25 -14.17
CA HIS A 186 -17.80 20.78 -14.70
C HIS A 186 -17.29 19.58 -13.92
N HIS A 187 -16.24 18.93 -14.43
CA HIS A 187 -15.68 17.76 -13.81
C HIS A 187 -14.21 17.97 -13.49
N HIS A 188 -13.79 17.50 -12.32
CA HIS A 188 -12.38 17.34 -11.96
C HIS A 188 -12.06 15.86 -11.84
N LEU A 189 -11.00 15.44 -12.50
CA LEU A 189 -10.55 14.05 -12.52
C LEU A 189 -9.06 13.97 -12.23
N ILE A 190 -8.66 12.84 -11.65
CA ILE A 190 -7.30 12.33 -11.75
C ILE A 190 -7.36 10.95 -12.38
N MET A 191 -6.46 10.66 -13.31
CA MET A 191 -6.44 9.38 -14.01
C MET A 191 -5.02 8.94 -14.37
N SER A 192 -4.87 7.63 -14.61
CA SER A 192 -3.58 7.02 -15.01
C SER A 192 -2.96 7.72 -16.21
N LYS A 193 -1.64 7.88 -16.17
CA LYS A 193 -0.83 8.55 -17.20
C LYS A 193 -1.13 8.06 -18.61
N MET A 194 -1.22 9.00 -19.53
CA MET A 194 -1.27 8.80 -20.98
C MET A 194 -0.87 10.09 -21.67
N ASP A 195 -0.83 10.06 -23.00
CA ASP A 195 -0.62 11.27 -23.79
C ASP A 195 -1.76 12.27 -23.53
N ARG A 196 -1.37 13.52 -23.25
CA ARG A 196 -2.27 14.61 -22.85
C ARG A 196 -3.18 15.02 -24.01
N ASP A 197 -2.61 15.19 -25.21
CA ASP A 197 -3.35 15.68 -26.36
C ASP A 197 -4.40 14.63 -26.80
N ILE A 198 -4.07 13.36 -26.69
CA ILE A 198 -5.02 12.27 -26.92
C ILE A 198 -6.13 12.30 -25.88
N ALA A 199 -5.79 12.49 -24.61
CA ALA A 199 -6.81 12.59 -23.54
C ALA A 199 -7.76 13.77 -23.80
N GLU A 200 -7.23 14.94 -24.19
CA GLU A 200 -8.03 16.12 -24.49
C GLU A 200 -8.93 15.91 -25.72
N SER A 201 -8.43 15.26 -26.77
CA SER A 201 -9.19 14.99 -28.00
C SER A 201 -10.44 14.11 -27.80
N LYS A 202 -10.51 13.34 -26.69
CA LYS A 202 -11.67 12.48 -26.39
C LYS A 202 -12.84 13.23 -25.78
N TRP A 203 -12.65 14.48 -25.36
CA TRP A 203 -13.74 15.31 -24.85
C TRP A 203 -14.25 16.23 -25.95
N THR A 204 -15.50 16.02 -26.38
CA THR A 204 -16.10 16.75 -27.50
C THR A 204 -17.19 17.74 -27.06
N LYS A 205 -17.49 17.82 -25.75
CA LYS A 205 -18.60 18.63 -25.22
C LYS A 205 -18.22 20.07 -24.87
N GLY A 206 -16.93 20.36 -24.81
CA GLY A 206 -16.41 21.68 -24.47
C GLY A 206 -14.91 21.66 -24.36
N ARG A 207 -14.36 22.42 -23.42
CA ARG A 207 -12.91 22.46 -23.18
C ARG A 207 -12.51 21.34 -22.24
N CYS A 208 -11.44 20.64 -22.61
CA CYS A 208 -10.71 19.73 -21.77
C CYS A 208 -9.33 20.32 -21.49
N GLU A 209 -8.95 20.37 -20.25
CA GLU A 209 -7.61 20.81 -19.82
C GLU A 209 -6.96 19.69 -19.03
N CYS A 210 -5.85 19.18 -19.56
CA CYS A 210 -5.05 18.13 -18.92
C CYS A 210 -3.73 18.72 -18.40
N LYS A 211 -3.44 18.44 -17.13
CA LYS A 211 -2.14 18.76 -16.50
C LYS A 211 -1.52 17.47 -15.94
N TYR A 212 -0.20 17.39 -15.95
CA TYR A 212 0.46 16.31 -15.23
C TYR A 212 0.31 16.52 -13.73
N ALA A 213 0.05 15.44 -13.02
CA ALA A 213 0.02 15.45 -11.58
C ALA A 213 1.44 15.67 -11.04
N GLU A 214 1.58 16.64 -10.17
CA GLU A 214 2.80 16.97 -9.44
C GLU A 214 2.50 16.80 -7.95
N PRO A 215 2.68 15.59 -7.39
CA PRO A 215 2.48 15.36 -5.96
C PRO A 215 3.46 16.19 -5.13
N ASP A 216 2.96 16.83 -4.10
CA ASP A 216 3.76 17.52 -3.10
C ASP A 216 4.74 16.57 -2.40
N ASP A 217 5.93 17.05 -2.04
CA ASP A 217 6.99 16.25 -1.43
C ASP A 217 6.63 15.71 -0.05
N ASP A 218 5.75 16.36 0.67
CA ASP A 218 5.31 15.96 2.01
C ASP A 218 3.98 15.19 1.96
N PHE A 219 2.94 15.80 1.43
CA PHE A 219 1.57 15.31 1.51
C PHE A 219 1.06 14.65 0.22
N GLY A 220 1.89 14.61 -0.82
CA GLY A 220 1.55 14.01 -2.11
C GLY A 220 0.38 14.73 -2.78
N LEU A 221 -0.72 14.02 -3.03
CA LEU A 221 -1.90 14.57 -3.71
C LEU A 221 -2.97 15.11 -2.75
N GLU A 222 -2.62 15.39 -1.48
CA GLU A 222 -3.58 15.87 -0.49
C GLU A 222 -4.25 17.19 -0.92
N GLY A 223 -3.48 18.13 -1.48
CA GLY A 223 -3.99 19.42 -1.95
C GLY A 223 -5.11 19.24 -2.96
N PHE A 224 -4.89 18.46 -4.00
CA PHE A 224 -5.89 18.16 -5.02
C PHE A 224 -7.08 17.37 -4.46
N ALA A 225 -6.83 16.38 -3.59
CA ALA A 225 -7.89 15.61 -2.94
C ALA A 225 -8.81 16.48 -2.09
N ARG A 226 -8.24 17.42 -1.34
CA ARG A 226 -9.00 18.39 -0.54
C ARG A 226 -9.79 19.35 -1.44
N TYR A 227 -9.18 19.82 -2.53
CA TYR A 227 -9.84 20.69 -3.49
C TYR A 227 -11.11 20.06 -4.06
N ILE A 228 -11.03 18.85 -4.62
CA ILE A 228 -12.18 18.17 -5.23
C ILE A 228 -13.23 17.68 -4.21
N THR A 229 -12.89 17.64 -2.93
CA THR A 229 -13.83 17.24 -1.87
C THR A 229 -14.34 18.41 -1.03
N LYS A 230 -13.87 19.65 -1.29
CA LYS A 230 -14.24 20.84 -0.52
C LYS A 230 -15.71 21.23 -0.68
N MET A 231 -16.27 20.99 -1.86
CA MET A 231 -17.63 21.41 -2.15
C MET A 231 -18.65 20.51 -1.46
N GLU A 232 -19.40 21.09 -0.56
CA GLU A 232 -20.70 20.56 -0.11
C GLU A 232 -21.73 20.80 -1.21
N SER A 233 -21.64 20.06 -2.30
CA SER A 233 -22.77 20.00 -3.22
C SER A 233 -23.91 19.31 -2.48
N GLY A 234 -24.97 20.02 -2.19
CA GLY A 234 -26.10 19.66 -1.32
C GLY A 234 -26.84 18.35 -1.63
N GLY A 235 -26.16 17.35 -2.10
CA GLY A 235 -26.74 16.05 -2.43
C GLY A 235 -25.67 15.03 -2.78
N LYS A 236 -25.96 13.86 -2.43
CA LYS A 236 -25.53 12.53 -2.80
C LYS A 236 -24.28 12.40 -3.73
N HIS A 237 -23.17 11.94 -3.12
CA HIS A 237 -22.07 11.19 -3.73
C HIS A 237 -21.64 11.55 -5.17
N LEU A 238 -20.99 12.70 -5.29
CA LEU A 238 -20.47 13.14 -6.58
C LEU A 238 -19.07 12.63 -6.89
N VAL A 239 -18.33 12.14 -5.87
CA VAL A 239 -17.01 11.53 -6.08
C VAL A 239 -17.17 10.07 -6.49
N GLN A 240 -16.67 9.73 -7.65
CA GLN A 240 -16.66 8.39 -8.21
C GLN A 240 -15.24 7.89 -8.40
N CYS A 241 -15.03 6.60 -8.18
CA CYS A 241 -13.72 5.95 -8.28
C CYS A 241 -13.79 4.71 -9.15
N SER A 242 -12.74 4.43 -9.90
CA SER A 242 -12.61 3.16 -10.62
C SER A 242 -12.48 1.99 -9.63
N ARG A 243 -12.99 0.81 -10.01
CA ARG A 243 -13.02 -0.38 -9.14
C ARG A 243 -11.64 -1.01 -8.91
N ASN A 244 -10.69 -0.73 -9.79
CA ASN A 244 -9.33 -1.29 -9.78
C ASN A 244 -8.32 -0.46 -8.97
N LEU A 245 -8.77 0.48 -8.15
CA LEU A 245 -7.89 1.22 -7.25
C LEU A 245 -7.38 0.34 -6.11
N LYS A 246 -6.10 0.44 -5.83
CA LYS A 246 -5.46 -0.17 -4.65
C LYS A 246 -6.00 0.48 -3.39
N LYS A 247 -6.41 -0.33 -2.43
CA LYS A 247 -6.83 0.17 -1.11
C LYS A 247 -5.61 0.48 -0.24
N PRO A 248 -5.66 1.50 0.62
CA PRO A 248 -4.64 1.72 1.63
C PRO A 248 -4.44 0.47 2.50
N ILE A 249 -3.20 0.20 2.90
CA ILE A 249 -2.88 -0.95 3.76
C ILE A 249 -3.01 -0.51 5.22
N ILE A 250 -3.89 -1.15 5.96
CA ILE A 250 -4.06 -0.90 7.39
C ILE A 250 -3.30 -1.97 8.18
N LYS A 251 -2.45 -1.53 9.11
CA LYS A 251 -1.70 -2.40 10.03
C LYS A 251 -1.95 -1.96 11.46
N GLU A 252 -2.38 -2.86 12.30
CA GLU A 252 -2.75 -2.62 13.70
C GLU A 252 -1.87 -3.44 14.64
N SER A 253 -1.57 -2.87 15.80
CA SER A 253 -0.79 -3.53 16.84
C SER A 253 -1.11 -2.95 18.20
N VAL A 254 -1.38 -3.81 19.17
CA VAL A 254 -1.60 -3.45 20.59
C VAL A 254 -0.41 -3.77 21.48
N THR A 255 0.67 -4.34 20.91
CA THR A 255 1.84 -4.80 21.67
C THR A 255 3.05 -3.88 21.55
N LYS A 256 3.08 -3.00 20.55
CA LYS A 256 4.24 -2.16 20.27
C LYS A 256 4.36 -0.92 21.15
N LEU A 257 3.23 -0.37 21.56
CA LEU A 257 3.18 0.83 22.38
C LEU A 257 2.54 0.52 23.72
N THR A 258 3.22 0.93 24.79
CA THR A 258 2.70 0.87 26.18
C THR A 258 2.07 2.21 26.56
N ARG A 259 1.31 2.25 27.67
CA ARG A 259 0.81 3.50 28.26
C ARG A 259 1.95 4.51 28.50
N ARG A 260 3.10 4.05 29.02
CA ARG A 260 4.26 4.91 29.27
C ARG A 260 4.78 5.55 27.98
N LYS A 261 4.94 4.74 26.89
CA LYS A 261 5.36 5.27 25.60
C LYS A 261 4.37 6.25 25.01
N MET A 262 3.06 6.01 25.20
CA MET A 262 2.03 6.96 24.78
C MET A 262 2.14 8.27 25.57
N GLN A 263 2.31 8.20 26.89
CA GLN A 263 2.55 9.36 27.73
C GLN A 263 3.78 10.14 27.29
N ASP A 264 4.90 9.44 27.01
CA ASP A 264 6.15 10.04 26.51
C ASP A 264 5.96 10.76 25.17
N LEU A 265 5.07 10.27 24.30
CA LEU A 265 4.69 10.92 23.04
C LEU A 265 3.84 12.17 23.29
N VAL A 266 2.86 12.11 24.18
CA VAL A 266 2.01 13.26 24.51
C VAL A 266 2.82 14.39 25.13
N MET A 267 3.83 14.04 25.95
CA MET A 267 4.71 15.00 26.64
C MET A 267 5.86 15.49 25.77
N ALA A 268 6.06 14.93 24.59
CA ALA A 268 7.24 15.19 23.77
C ALA A 268 7.33 16.62 23.21
N GLY A 269 6.20 17.34 23.12
CA GLY A 269 6.21 18.68 22.52
C GLY A 269 6.84 18.64 21.11
N ASP A 270 7.81 19.51 20.87
CA ASP A 270 8.51 19.62 19.59
C ASP A 270 9.35 18.38 19.22
N GLU A 271 9.69 17.55 20.21
CA GLU A 271 10.44 16.30 19.95
C GLU A 271 9.56 15.14 19.45
N ILE A 272 8.25 15.33 19.35
CA ILE A 272 7.33 14.28 18.90
C ILE A 272 7.75 13.72 17.53
N GLY A 273 8.27 14.56 16.65
CA GLY A 273 8.75 14.17 15.34
C GLY A 273 9.87 13.13 15.43
N LYS A 274 10.90 13.37 16.23
CA LYS A 274 12.02 12.43 16.43
C LYS A 274 11.51 11.09 17.01
N LYS A 275 10.62 11.15 18.01
CA LYS A 275 10.05 9.95 18.63
C LYS A 275 9.17 9.15 17.65
N MET A 276 8.39 9.84 16.82
CA MET A 276 7.60 9.17 15.77
C MET A 276 8.49 8.52 14.72
N GLU A 277 9.55 9.16 14.25
CA GLU A 277 10.50 8.54 13.33
C GLU A 277 11.17 7.29 13.92
N GLN A 278 11.52 7.30 15.21
CA GLN A 278 12.06 6.14 15.92
C GLN A 278 11.05 4.97 15.95
N ILE A 279 9.77 5.24 16.18
CA ILE A 279 8.69 4.22 16.14
C ILE A 279 8.61 3.56 14.77
N PHE A 280 8.93 4.29 13.72
CA PHE A 280 9.02 3.79 12.34
C PHE A 280 10.44 3.35 11.94
N TYR A 281 11.35 3.18 12.91
CA TYR A 281 12.73 2.73 12.69
C TYR A 281 13.51 3.60 11.68
N GLY A 282 13.27 4.92 11.68
CA GLY A 282 13.90 5.87 10.78
C GLY A 282 13.49 5.75 9.29
N LYS A 283 12.56 4.84 8.97
CA LYS A 283 12.10 4.59 7.58
C LYS A 283 11.14 5.62 7.04
N CYS A 284 10.56 6.41 7.92
CA CYS A 284 9.63 7.48 7.55
C CYS A 284 10.18 8.80 8.05
N ARG A 285 9.95 9.86 7.28
CA ARG A 285 10.14 11.24 7.69
C ARG A 285 8.84 11.72 8.33
N TYR A 286 8.93 12.34 9.47
CA TYR A 286 7.82 12.96 10.15
C TYR A 286 7.35 14.22 9.41
N LEU A 287 6.05 14.44 9.34
CA LEU A 287 5.45 15.62 8.74
C LEU A 287 4.79 16.48 9.82
N ASP A 288 3.75 15.94 10.45
CA ASP A 288 3.04 16.61 11.53
C ASP A 288 2.33 15.63 12.47
N SER A 289 1.85 16.18 13.59
CA SER A 289 1.00 15.46 14.54
C SER A 289 -0.08 16.36 15.11
N LYS A 290 -1.20 15.74 15.44
CA LYS A 290 -2.25 16.33 16.25
C LYS A 290 -2.52 15.43 17.43
N ILE A 291 -2.55 15.99 18.63
CA ILE A 291 -2.84 15.28 19.87
C ILE A 291 -4.18 15.78 20.37
N TYR A 292 -5.08 14.85 20.59
CA TYR A 292 -6.41 15.13 21.10
C TYR A 292 -6.59 14.46 22.45
N HIS A 293 -7.29 15.10 23.36
CA HIS A 293 -7.78 14.50 24.59
C HIS A 293 -9.29 14.38 24.50
N SER A 294 -9.82 13.21 24.87
CA SER A 294 -11.25 13.01 25.01
C SER A 294 -11.56 12.92 26.50
N ASP A 295 -12.22 13.92 27.07
CA ASP A 295 -12.69 13.90 28.45
C ASP A 295 -13.76 12.83 28.63
N PHE A 296 -14.47 12.49 27.58
CA PHE A 296 -15.48 11.46 27.55
C PHE A 296 -14.93 10.04 27.69
N VAL A 297 -13.88 9.71 26.91
CA VAL A 297 -13.24 8.38 26.93
C VAL A 297 -12.05 8.37 27.90
N GLY A 298 -11.65 9.54 28.42
CA GLY A 298 -10.56 9.69 29.38
C GLY A 298 -9.18 9.39 28.81
N GLY A 299 -8.98 9.53 27.48
CA GLY A 299 -7.72 9.15 26.87
C GLY A 299 -7.20 10.13 25.83
N PHE A 300 -5.91 10.03 25.53
CA PHE A 300 -5.27 10.78 24.47
C PHE A 300 -5.34 10.02 23.15
N TYR A 301 -5.44 10.78 22.06
CA TYR A 301 -5.39 10.30 20.68
C TYR A 301 -4.31 11.06 19.95
N ILE A 302 -3.34 10.35 19.39
CA ILE A 302 -2.25 10.94 18.62
C ILE A 302 -2.46 10.56 17.18
N TYR A 303 -2.68 11.54 16.33
CA TYR A 303 -2.72 11.40 14.88
C TYR A 303 -1.45 12.01 14.30
N SER A 304 -0.66 11.24 13.59
CA SER A 304 0.58 11.72 12.97
C SER A 304 0.60 11.37 11.50
N ARG A 305 1.19 12.27 10.71
CA ARG A 305 1.45 12.05 9.28
C ARG A 305 2.93 11.92 9.05
N LEU A 306 3.29 10.98 8.21
CA LEU A 306 4.67 10.67 7.88
C LEU A 306 4.77 10.36 6.40
N ARG A 307 5.98 10.48 5.84
CA ARG A 307 6.29 10.04 4.49
C ARG A 307 7.42 9.02 4.53
N LYS A 308 7.34 7.98 3.75
CA LYS A 308 8.43 7.03 3.58
C LYS A 308 9.63 7.76 2.98
N LYS A 309 10.81 7.53 3.51
CA LYS A 309 12.06 7.99 2.90
C LYS A 309 12.31 7.19 1.63
N GLU A 310 12.86 7.80 0.60
CA GLU A 310 13.27 7.11 -0.62
C GLU A 310 14.22 5.96 -0.27
N GLY A 311 14.03 4.80 -0.88
CA GLY A 311 14.76 3.58 -0.52
C GLY A 311 14.29 2.88 0.75
N ALA A 312 13.28 3.42 1.46
CA ALA A 312 12.70 2.84 2.66
C ALA A 312 11.54 1.87 2.39
N ASP A 313 11.40 1.36 1.15
CA ASP A 313 10.50 0.24 0.93
C ASP A 313 10.77 -0.83 1.99
N PRO A 314 9.73 -1.50 2.50
CA PRO A 314 9.93 -2.59 3.41
C PRO A 314 10.70 -3.67 2.65
N VAL A 315 11.99 -3.55 2.59
CA VAL A 315 12.79 -4.75 2.73
C VAL A 315 12.08 -5.42 3.90
N LYS A 316 11.30 -6.49 3.62
CA LYS A 316 10.99 -7.48 4.66
C LYS A 316 12.22 -7.47 5.51
N LYS A 317 12.14 -7.33 6.88
CA LYS A 317 13.26 -7.68 7.70
C LYS A 317 13.90 -8.91 7.03
N GLN A 318 14.81 -8.72 6.13
CA GLN A 318 15.99 -9.50 6.20
C GLN A 318 16.44 -9.17 7.62
N GLN A 319 16.15 -10.02 8.60
CA GLN A 319 17.10 -10.25 9.66
C GLN A 319 18.41 -9.94 8.97
N SER A 320 19.22 -9.06 9.53
CA SER A 320 20.59 -8.91 9.09
C SER A 320 21.14 -10.32 9.14
N ILE A 321 20.93 -11.02 8.01
CA ILE A 321 21.39 -12.37 7.83
C ILE A 321 22.86 -12.08 7.70
N ASN A 322 23.59 -12.46 8.72
CA ASN A 322 25.02 -12.30 8.73
C ASN A 322 25.52 -13.20 7.60
N VAL A 323 25.61 -12.64 6.38
CA VAL A 323 25.98 -13.37 5.15
C VAL A 323 27.31 -14.09 5.37
N ALA A 324 28.17 -13.53 6.23
CA ALA A 324 29.43 -14.14 6.65
C ALA A 324 29.27 -15.47 7.39
N THR A 325 28.10 -15.78 7.97
CA THR A 325 27.82 -17.04 8.67
C THR A 325 26.99 -18.04 7.87
N MET A 326 26.54 -17.66 6.65
CA MET A 326 25.80 -18.57 5.79
C MET A 326 26.73 -19.55 5.07
N PRO A 327 26.35 -20.83 4.99
CA PRO A 327 27.12 -21.80 4.21
C PRO A 327 27.08 -21.40 2.72
N PRO A 328 28.24 -21.26 2.06
CA PRO A 328 28.28 -20.98 0.63
C PRO A 328 27.92 -22.24 -0.14
N VAL A 329 26.95 -22.13 -1.04
CA VAL A 329 26.53 -23.24 -1.92
C VAL A 329 26.56 -22.78 -3.35
N LYS A 330 27.23 -23.52 -4.22
CA LYS A 330 27.20 -23.30 -5.67
C LYS A 330 26.17 -24.23 -6.29
N ILE A 331 25.33 -23.65 -7.17
CA ILE A 331 24.30 -24.38 -7.89
C ILE A 331 24.59 -24.24 -9.38
N TYR A 332 24.82 -25.35 -10.06
CA TYR A 332 25.01 -25.37 -11.49
C TYR A 332 23.77 -25.94 -12.16
N LEU A 333 23.19 -25.15 -13.08
CA LEU A 333 22.00 -25.53 -13.82
C LEU A 333 22.36 -25.72 -15.29
N ASP A 334 22.07 -26.90 -15.83
CA ASP A 334 22.20 -27.21 -17.24
C ASP A 334 20.88 -27.69 -17.82
N MET A 335 20.52 -27.21 -19.00
CA MET A 335 19.25 -27.51 -19.64
C MET A 335 19.38 -27.51 -21.16
N GLN A 336 18.77 -28.52 -21.79
CA GLN A 336 18.63 -28.59 -23.24
C GLN A 336 17.17 -28.77 -23.63
N MET A 337 16.71 -27.94 -24.57
CA MET A 337 15.38 -28.07 -25.14
C MET A 337 15.37 -29.04 -26.32
N GLN A 338 14.39 -29.96 -26.30
CA GLN A 338 14.04 -30.81 -27.43
C GLN A 338 12.57 -30.61 -27.78
N GLY A 339 12.29 -29.68 -28.70
CA GLY A 339 10.94 -29.22 -29.00
C GLY A 339 10.26 -28.62 -27.76
N LYS A 340 9.14 -29.21 -27.30
CA LYS A 340 8.40 -28.78 -26.11
C LYS A 340 8.85 -29.51 -24.81
N HIS A 341 9.96 -30.24 -24.84
CA HIS A 341 10.51 -30.93 -23.67
C HIS A 341 11.84 -30.30 -23.29
N ALA A 342 12.12 -30.22 -22.00
CA ALA A 342 13.38 -29.76 -21.45
C ALA A 342 14.04 -30.88 -20.66
N GLU A 343 15.24 -31.28 -21.08
CA GLU A 343 16.11 -32.15 -20.30
C GLU A 343 16.98 -31.29 -19.40
N TYR A 344 17.11 -31.64 -18.13
CA TYR A 344 17.88 -30.82 -17.19
C TYR A 344 18.79 -31.64 -16.27
N SER A 345 19.83 -30.97 -15.79
CA SER A 345 20.69 -31.43 -14.69
C SER A 345 20.92 -30.29 -13.71
N ILE A 346 20.89 -30.60 -12.41
CA ILE A 346 21.15 -29.70 -11.29
C ILE A 346 22.31 -30.27 -10.49
N THR A 347 23.37 -29.50 -10.31
CA THR A 347 24.48 -29.88 -9.43
C THR A 347 24.55 -28.88 -8.28
N LEU A 348 24.51 -29.39 -7.05
CA LEU A 348 24.69 -28.61 -5.82
C LEU A 348 26.05 -28.94 -5.22
N GLU A 349 26.86 -27.95 -4.96
CA GLU A 349 28.19 -28.06 -4.40
C GLU A 349 28.30 -27.31 -3.08
N TYR A 350 28.71 -27.99 -2.04
CA TYR A 350 29.02 -27.43 -0.73
C TYR A 350 30.31 -28.00 -0.17
N GLY A 351 31.40 -27.27 -0.19
CA GLY A 351 32.72 -27.70 0.19
C GLY A 351 33.17 -28.88 -0.68
N LYS A 352 33.37 -30.07 -0.07
CA LYS A 352 33.72 -31.33 -0.78
C LYS A 352 32.49 -32.15 -1.21
N HIS A 353 31.29 -31.75 -0.79
CA HIS A 353 30.06 -32.49 -1.09
C HIS A 353 29.43 -31.98 -2.39
N VAL A 354 29.15 -32.93 -3.29
CA VAL A 354 28.48 -32.66 -4.57
C VAL A 354 27.28 -33.58 -4.69
N ALA A 355 26.13 -33.01 -4.95
CA ALA A 355 24.91 -33.74 -5.23
C ALA A 355 24.40 -33.37 -6.64
N MET A 356 24.04 -34.38 -7.43
CA MET A 356 23.55 -34.20 -8.79
C MET A 356 22.14 -34.75 -8.93
N HIS A 357 21.28 -34.00 -9.58
CA HIS A 357 19.90 -34.35 -9.89
C HIS A 357 19.60 -34.05 -11.37
N HIS A 358 18.90 -34.95 -12.02
CA HIS A 358 18.56 -34.81 -13.43
C HIS A 358 17.12 -35.25 -13.70
N GLY A 359 16.58 -34.88 -14.86
CA GLY A 359 15.25 -35.27 -15.25
C GLY A 359 14.78 -34.58 -16.53
N CYS A 360 13.50 -34.74 -16.84
CA CYS A 360 12.85 -34.18 -18.00
C CYS A 360 11.55 -33.45 -17.60
N ILE A 361 11.26 -32.33 -18.28
CA ILE A 361 10.04 -31.56 -18.12
C ILE A 361 9.30 -31.59 -19.46
N LYS A 362 8.04 -32.09 -19.48
CA LYS A 362 7.21 -32.15 -20.68
C LYS A 362 6.34 -30.88 -20.82
N ASN A 363 6.02 -30.51 -22.05
CA ASN A 363 5.14 -29.38 -22.39
C ASN A 363 5.56 -28.05 -21.73
N THR A 364 6.80 -27.64 -21.93
CA THR A 364 7.37 -26.44 -21.34
C THR A 364 8.03 -25.53 -22.39
N THR A 365 8.24 -24.28 -22.02
CA THR A 365 9.08 -23.31 -22.74
C THR A 365 10.43 -23.17 -22.03
N ARG A 366 11.43 -22.62 -22.72
CA ARG A 366 12.78 -22.43 -22.14
C ARG A 366 12.76 -21.67 -20.82
N ASP A 367 12.09 -20.52 -20.78
CA ASP A 367 12.03 -19.65 -19.59
C ASP A 367 11.25 -20.33 -18.45
N ARG A 368 10.18 -21.04 -18.78
CA ARG A 368 9.40 -21.80 -17.80
C ARG A 368 10.21 -22.97 -17.22
N ALA A 369 10.95 -23.66 -18.05
CA ALA A 369 11.82 -24.76 -17.62
C ALA A 369 12.91 -24.30 -16.67
N ILE A 370 13.63 -23.22 -17.01
CA ILE A 370 14.72 -22.73 -16.15
C ILE A 370 14.20 -22.24 -14.78
N LEU A 371 13.02 -21.59 -14.73
CA LEU A 371 12.38 -21.23 -13.48
C LEU A 371 12.02 -22.46 -12.64
N TRP A 372 11.47 -23.48 -13.26
CA TRP A 372 11.12 -24.74 -12.56
C TRP A 372 12.34 -25.45 -12.01
N ILE A 373 13.43 -25.53 -12.80
CA ILE A 373 14.70 -26.14 -12.39
C ILE A 373 15.29 -25.35 -11.21
N THR A 374 15.26 -24.03 -11.27
CA THR A 374 15.69 -23.15 -10.18
C THR A 374 14.85 -23.37 -8.92
N TYR A 375 13.52 -23.42 -9.04
CA TYR A 375 12.63 -23.77 -7.93
C TYR A 375 12.99 -25.10 -7.30
N LYS A 376 13.24 -26.12 -8.14
CA LYS A 376 13.61 -27.46 -7.68
C LYS A 376 14.97 -27.47 -6.98
N ALA A 377 15.97 -26.78 -7.53
CA ALA A 377 17.29 -26.64 -6.91
C ALA A 377 17.20 -26.00 -5.51
N LEU A 378 16.45 -24.91 -5.38
CA LEU A 378 16.21 -24.24 -4.09
C LEU A 378 15.42 -25.12 -3.10
N SER A 379 14.61 -26.06 -3.60
CA SER A 379 13.84 -26.97 -2.75
C SER A 379 14.66 -28.06 -2.09
N TYR A 380 15.87 -28.33 -2.57
CA TYR A 380 16.81 -29.25 -1.94
C TYR A 380 17.56 -28.66 -0.73
N LEU A 381 17.46 -27.34 -0.53
CA LEU A 381 18.16 -26.64 0.54
C LEU A 381 17.33 -26.62 1.83
N ASN A 382 17.88 -27.21 2.89
CA ASN A 382 17.24 -27.28 4.21
C ASN A 382 17.59 -26.11 5.13
N LYS A 383 18.64 -25.33 4.80
CA LYS A 383 19.13 -24.19 5.58
C LYS A 383 19.25 -22.96 4.67
N LYS A 384 19.28 -21.77 5.25
CA LYS A 384 19.58 -20.55 4.53
C LYS A 384 21.06 -20.50 4.16
N CYS A 385 21.35 -20.23 2.88
CA CYS A 385 22.67 -20.29 2.27
C CYS A 385 23.00 -19.02 1.51
N CYS A 386 24.30 -18.77 1.32
CA CYS A 386 24.80 -17.86 0.32
C CYS A 386 24.93 -18.65 -0.99
N LEU A 387 24.09 -18.32 -1.99
CA LEU A 387 23.95 -19.09 -3.22
C LEU A 387 24.60 -18.37 -4.39
N GLU A 388 25.42 -19.10 -5.12
CA GLU A 388 25.98 -18.71 -6.41
C GLU A 388 25.38 -19.64 -7.48
N ILE A 389 24.45 -19.15 -8.30
CA ILE A 389 23.75 -19.93 -9.32
C ILE A 389 24.43 -19.74 -10.67
N HIS A 390 25.03 -20.78 -11.18
CA HIS A 390 25.66 -20.84 -12.50
C HIS A 390 24.67 -21.37 -13.53
N ALA A 391 24.29 -20.54 -14.52
CA ALA A 391 23.32 -20.92 -15.56
C ALA A 391 23.52 -20.12 -16.84
N THR A 392 23.27 -20.74 -17.98
CA THR A 392 23.24 -20.06 -19.30
C THR A 392 21.89 -19.42 -19.55
N SER A 393 21.48 -18.44 -18.73
CA SER A 393 20.15 -17.85 -18.84
C SER A 393 20.15 -16.39 -18.42
N ASP A 394 20.06 -15.50 -19.42
CA ASP A 394 19.85 -14.06 -19.19
C ASP A 394 18.55 -13.76 -18.47
N TYR A 395 17.58 -14.67 -18.55
CA TYR A 395 16.31 -14.54 -17.83
C TYR A 395 16.47 -14.64 -16.31
N LEU A 396 17.34 -15.54 -15.83
CA LEU A 396 17.67 -15.66 -14.41
C LEU A 396 18.54 -14.49 -13.94
N ASP A 397 19.54 -14.11 -14.74
CA ASP A 397 20.40 -12.97 -14.44
C ASP A 397 19.57 -11.69 -14.31
N GLY A 398 18.76 -11.37 -15.30
CA GLY A 398 17.82 -10.24 -15.23
C GLY A 398 16.81 -10.34 -14.09
N GLY A 399 16.39 -11.54 -13.73
CA GLY A 399 15.45 -11.81 -12.65
C GLY A 399 16.01 -11.54 -11.26
N PHE A 400 17.19 -12.08 -10.95
CA PHE A 400 17.80 -12.00 -9.63
C PHE A 400 18.76 -10.82 -9.48
N ASN A 401 19.76 -10.67 -10.35
CA ASN A 401 20.79 -9.65 -10.22
C ASN A 401 20.26 -8.25 -10.55
N LEU A 402 19.39 -8.11 -11.56
CA LEU A 402 18.70 -6.84 -11.87
C LEU A 402 17.37 -6.65 -11.12
N CYS A 403 17.09 -7.50 -10.14
CA CYS A 403 15.90 -7.43 -9.29
C CYS A 403 14.54 -7.42 -10.02
N ARG A 404 14.48 -7.83 -11.30
CA ARG A 404 13.24 -7.82 -12.09
C ARG A 404 12.14 -8.69 -11.49
N PHE A 405 12.50 -9.85 -10.91
CA PHE A 405 11.53 -10.70 -10.23
C PHE A 405 10.97 -10.06 -8.96
N GLN A 406 11.75 -9.23 -8.25
CA GLN A 406 11.31 -8.55 -7.04
C GLN A 406 10.47 -7.30 -7.33
N ASN A 407 10.84 -6.54 -8.34
CA ASN A 407 10.11 -5.33 -8.77
C ASN A 407 8.72 -5.66 -9.31
N ASN A 408 8.58 -6.78 -10.03
CA ASN A 408 7.28 -7.25 -10.51
C ASN A 408 6.38 -7.78 -9.38
N LYS A 409 6.89 -8.05 -8.20
CA LYS A 409 6.07 -8.49 -7.04
C LYS A 409 5.15 -7.39 -6.51
N ASN A 410 5.47 -6.13 -6.73
CA ASN A 410 4.65 -4.98 -6.35
C ASN A 410 3.54 -4.67 -7.36
N ASP A 411 3.75 -4.96 -8.63
CA ASP A 411 2.75 -4.94 -9.69
C ASP A 411 2.28 -6.38 -9.89
N ARG A 412 1.30 -6.83 -9.09
CA ARG A 412 0.73 -8.19 -9.19
C ARG A 412 0.80 -8.69 -10.62
N TYR A 413 1.56 -9.75 -10.86
CA TYR A 413 1.87 -10.43 -12.15
C TYR A 413 0.70 -10.63 -13.15
N GLN A 414 -0.35 -9.81 -13.11
CA GLN A 414 -1.48 -9.90 -14.02
C GLN A 414 -1.00 -9.59 -15.44
N GLY A 415 -0.79 -10.66 -16.20
CA GLY A 415 -0.30 -10.61 -17.56
C GLY A 415 1.17 -10.98 -17.77
N THR A 416 1.95 -11.24 -16.71
CA THR A 416 3.34 -11.69 -16.87
C THR A 416 3.38 -13.19 -17.14
N ILE A 417 4.03 -13.58 -18.22
CA ILE A 417 4.28 -14.99 -18.55
C ILE A 417 5.08 -15.63 -17.39
N ASN A 418 4.66 -16.83 -16.93
CA ASN A 418 5.30 -17.60 -15.85
C ASN A 418 5.20 -16.99 -14.42
N ALA A 419 4.24 -16.11 -14.15
CA ALA A 419 4.03 -15.50 -12.84
C ALA A 419 3.88 -16.52 -11.70
N ASP A 420 3.22 -17.64 -11.94
CA ASP A 420 3.02 -18.74 -11.01
C ASP A 420 4.34 -19.38 -10.53
N LEU A 421 5.31 -19.56 -11.45
CA LEU A 421 6.62 -20.10 -11.13
C LEU A 421 7.56 -19.07 -10.51
N ILE A 422 7.53 -17.84 -10.98
CA ILE A 422 8.29 -16.73 -10.38
C ILE A 422 7.95 -16.58 -8.90
N ASP A 423 6.66 -16.63 -8.54
CA ASP A 423 6.25 -16.53 -7.12
C ASP A 423 6.74 -17.72 -6.28
N LYS A 424 6.71 -18.93 -6.84
CA LYS A 424 7.26 -20.13 -6.18
C LYS A 424 8.79 -20.02 -5.99
N VAL A 425 9.52 -19.58 -7.01
CA VAL A 425 10.98 -19.35 -6.94
C VAL A 425 11.30 -18.32 -5.86
N LEU A 426 10.64 -17.16 -5.87
CA LEU A 426 10.84 -16.10 -4.89
C LEU A 426 10.49 -16.52 -3.46
N THR A 427 9.48 -17.37 -3.31
CA THR A 427 9.10 -17.92 -2.00
C THR A 427 10.20 -18.82 -1.45
N LYS A 428 10.80 -19.67 -2.26
CA LYS A 428 11.92 -20.52 -1.87
C LYS A 428 13.24 -19.75 -1.70
N ALA A 429 13.48 -18.76 -2.56
CA ALA A 429 14.63 -17.85 -2.48
C ALA A 429 14.64 -16.98 -1.21
N ALA A 430 13.48 -16.82 -0.56
CA ALA A 430 13.35 -15.95 0.60
C ALA A 430 14.28 -16.35 1.75
N GLY A 431 15.20 -15.44 2.11
CA GLY A 431 16.19 -15.61 3.18
C GLY A 431 17.52 -16.25 2.74
N HIS A 432 17.69 -16.62 1.47
CA HIS A 432 18.99 -16.88 0.89
C HIS A 432 19.61 -15.58 0.36
N SER A 433 20.95 -15.49 0.33
CA SER A 433 21.67 -14.50 -0.48
C SER A 433 21.94 -15.15 -1.83
N ILE A 434 21.45 -14.57 -2.93
CA ILE A 434 21.54 -15.19 -4.26
C ILE A 434 22.25 -14.24 -5.22
N SER A 435 23.26 -14.78 -5.90
CA SER A 435 23.90 -14.20 -7.08
C SER A 435 23.81 -15.19 -8.25
N VAL A 436 23.63 -14.67 -9.45
CA VAL A 436 23.60 -15.48 -10.68
C VAL A 436 24.84 -15.16 -11.50
N VAL A 437 25.52 -16.22 -11.93
CA VAL A 437 26.68 -16.14 -12.81
C VAL A 437 26.29 -16.76 -14.16
N SER A 438 26.38 -15.98 -15.22
CA SER A 438 26.08 -16.46 -16.59
C SER A 438 27.34 -17.11 -17.16
N GLU A 439 27.29 -18.44 -17.27
CA GLU A 439 28.40 -19.23 -17.82
C GLU A 439 27.89 -20.23 -18.88
N GLN A 440 28.59 -20.33 -20.00
CA GLN A 440 28.26 -21.33 -21.03
C GLN A 440 28.78 -22.73 -20.71
N THR A 441 29.87 -22.83 -19.98
CA THR A 441 30.49 -24.09 -19.56
C THR A 441 31.00 -23.96 -18.12
N ASN A 442 30.87 -25.03 -17.35
CA ASN A 442 31.41 -25.14 -16.00
C ASN A 442 32.14 -26.48 -15.79
N LYS A 443 32.78 -26.63 -14.66
CA LYS A 443 33.58 -27.84 -14.33
C LYS A 443 32.76 -29.16 -14.34
N TYR A 444 31.47 -29.12 -14.27
CA TYR A 444 30.56 -30.26 -14.30
C TYR A 444 29.85 -30.47 -15.63
N SER A 445 30.08 -29.64 -16.62
CA SER A 445 29.30 -29.64 -17.88
C SER A 445 29.32 -30.98 -18.61
N GLN A 446 30.46 -31.69 -18.61
CA GLN A 446 30.54 -33.00 -19.26
C GLN A 446 29.74 -34.07 -18.49
N GLU A 447 29.85 -34.13 -17.15
CA GLU A 447 29.12 -35.06 -16.34
C GLU A 447 27.60 -34.77 -16.32
N MET A 448 27.22 -33.50 -16.24
CA MET A 448 25.84 -33.07 -16.33
C MET A 448 25.23 -33.50 -17.66
N THR A 449 25.93 -33.34 -18.75
CA THR A 449 25.50 -33.79 -20.09
C THR A 449 25.31 -35.30 -20.17
N ARG A 450 26.25 -36.09 -19.63
CA ARG A 450 26.13 -37.57 -19.54
C ARG A 450 24.87 -37.99 -18.78
N GLN A 451 24.65 -37.44 -17.61
CA GLN A 451 23.52 -37.79 -16.75
C GLN A 451 22.18 -37.38 -17.36
N ARG A 452 22.10 -36.21 -18.00
CA ARG A 452 20.92 -35.75 -18.73
C ARG A 452 20.52 -36.73 -19.83
N VAL A 453 21.46 -37.18 -20.66
CA VAL A 453 21.21 -38.15 -21.74
C VAL A 453 20.81 -39.53 -21.18
N GLN A 454 21.40 -40.00 -20.08
CA GLN A 454 21.03 -41.27 -19.43
C GLN A 454 19.60 -41.25 -18.87
N ALA A 455 19.17 -40.13 -18.31
CA ALA A 455 17.80 -39.98 -17.78
C ALA A 455 16.73 -40.17 -18.85
N CYS A 456 16.94 -39.58 -20.03
CA CYS A 456 16.02 -39.70 -21.14
C CYS A 456 15.96 -41.13 -21.74
N ARG A 457 17.08 -41.85 -21.73
CA ARG A 457 17.06 -43.22 -22.18
C ARG A 457 16.25 -44.13 -21.25
N LYS A 458 16.34 -43.94 -19.92
CA LYS A 458 15.53 -44.69 -18.93
C LYS A 458 14.04 -44.37 -19.04
N GLU A 459 13.64 -43.13 -19.27
CA GLU A 459 12.21 -42.77 -19.48
C GLU A 459 11.63 -43.30 -20.80
N LYS A 460 12.43 -43.39 -21.87
CA LYS A 460 11.99 -43.99 -23.13
C LYS A 460 11.73 -45.47 -22.97
N VAL A 461 12.59 -46.22 -22.26
CA VAL A 461 12.44 -47.68 -22.01
C VAL A 461 11.22 -47.97 -21.14
N ILE A 462 10.81 -47.08 -20.25
CA ILE A 462 9.60 -47.25 -19.43
C ILE A 462 8.31 -46.95 -20.24
N ASN A 463 8.39 -46.09 -21.25
CA ASN A 463 7.21 -45.75 -22.09
C ASN A 463 7.01 -46.69 -23.31
N ASP A 464 8.07 -47.34 -23.77
CA ASP A 464 8.01 -48.32 -24.85
C ASP A 464 7.70 -49.77 -24.35
N GLY A 465 7.61 -49.96 -23.05
CA GLY A 465 7.24 -51.22 -22.38
C GLY A 465 5.81 -51.24 -21.84
N ARG A 466 4.90 -50.41 -22.35
CA ARG A 466 3.46 -50.43 -22.06
C ARG A 466 2.64 -50.51 -23.33
#